data_26857bcfdecb289e3fb2b515e7c9c9e6
#
_entry.id   26857bcfdecb289e3fb2b515e7c9c9e6
#
_cell.length_a   1.000
_cell.length_b   1.000
_cell.length_c   1.000
_cell.angle_alpha   90.00
_cell.angle_beta   90.00
_cell.angle_gamma   90.00
#
_symmetry.space_group_name_H-M   'P 1'
#
loop_
_entity.id
_entity.type
_entity.pdbx_description
1 polymer ?
#
loop_
_entity_poly.entity_id
_entity_poly.type
_entity_poly.pdbx_seq_one_letter_code
_entity_poly.pdbx_strand_id
1 'polypeptide(L)'
;METPICQEGAFHFDPDDGIYTDHFPGYPVVPGSLVIDAFLKISGSVKRIENFRFRSFLFPGVYQYRIVCLGDYWECTLFRNEQIMVRGKLRT
;
A
#
# COMPACT_ATOMS: atom_id res chain seq x y z
N MET A 1 -3.13 -22.34 13.25
CA MET A 1 -4.18 -21.35 13.50
C MET A 1 -4.00 -20.20 12.51
N GLU A 2 -5.03 -19.89 11.77
CA GLU A 2 -4.95 -18.85 10.78
C GLU A 2 -4.93 -17.46 11.42
N THR A 3 -4.08 -16.58 10.91
CA THR A 3 -4.05 -15.19 11.35
C THR A 3 -5.24 -14.46 10.76
N PRO A 4 -6.03 -13.76 11.59
CA PRO A 4 -7.24 -13.12 11.08
C PRO A 4 -6.93 -11.96 10.15
N ILE A 5 -7.60 -11.93 9.00
CA ILE A 5 -7.56 -10.80 8.09
C ILE A 5 -8.53 -9.76 8.63
N CYS A 6 -8.03 -8.54 8.93
CA CYS A 6 -8.85 -7.45 9.41
C CYS A 6 -9.61 -6.76 8.29
N GLN A 7 -8.94 -6.59 7.16
CA GLN A 7 -9.49 -5.81 6.06
C GLN A 7 -8.85 -6.22 4.74
N GLU A 8 -9.68 -6.28 3.70
CA GLU A 8 -9.24 -6.51 2.33
C GLU A 8 -9.99 -5.56 1.41
N GLY A 9 -9.36 -5.23 0.29
CA GLY A 9 -9.99 -4.37 -0.70
C GLY A 9 -9.05 -4.06 -1.84
N ALA A 10 -9.29 -2.95 -2.50
CA ALA A 10 -8.48 -2.50 -3.60
C ALA A 10 -8.18 -1.01 -3.50
N PHE A 11 -6.98 -0.64 -3.92
CA PHE A 11 -6.60 0.76 -4.13
C PHE A 11 -6.53 1.02 -5.62
N HIS A 12 -7.05 2.17 -6.04
CA HIS A 12 -6.93 2.62 -7.41
C HIS A 12 -6.01 3.84 -7.45
N PHE A 13 -4.83 3.65 -8.05
CA PHE A 13 -3.91 4.75 -8.31
C PHE A 13 -4.17 5.26 -9.72
N ASP A 14 -4.90 6.37 -9.82
CA ASP A 14 -5.39 6.91 -11.08
C ASP A 14 -4.22 7.37 -11.96
N PRO A 15 -4.06 6.81 -13.18
CA PRO A 15 -2.99 7.23 -14.08
C PRO A 15 -3.09 8.69 -14.51
N ASP A 16 -4.26 9.29 -14.40
CA ASP A 16 -4.49 10.69 -14.77
C ASP A 16 -4.25 11.65 -13.59
N ASP A 17 -3.82 11.14 -12.44
CA ASP A 17 -3.52 11.98 -11.29
C ASP A 17 -2.39 12.96 -11.63
N GLY A 18 -2.60 14.22 -11.31
CA GLY A 18 -1.64 15.29 -11.62
C GLY A 18 -0.25 15.11 -11.03
N ILE A 19 -0.11 14.27 -9.99
CA ILE A 19 1.20 13.99 -9.39
C ILE A 19 2.19 13.42 -10.40
N TYR A 20 1.71 12.67 -11.41
CA TYR A 20 2.58 12.06 -12.41
C TYR A 20 3.11 13.06 -13.42
N THR A 21 2.47 14.21 -13.54
CA THR A 21 2.92 15.28 -14.44
C THR A 21 4.25 15.88 -13.96
N ASP A 22 4.40 16.02 -12.64
CA ASP A 22 5.56 16.65 -12.03
C ASP A 22 6.65 15.64 -11.69
N HIS A 23 6.29 14.36 -11.56
CA HIS A 23 7.21 13.29 -11.19
C HIS A 23 7.31 12.27 -12.32
N PHE A 24 8.52 12.04 -12.80
CA PHE A 24 8.80 11.05 -13.83
C PHE A 24 7.96 11.25 -15.12
N PRO A 25 8.10 12.42 -15.81
CA PRO A 25 7.35 12.67 -17.05
C PRO A 25 7.58 11.55 -18.07
N GLY A 26 6.50 11.00 -18.62
CA GLY A 26 6.56 9.88 -19.56
C GLY A 26 6.76 8.52 -18.92
N TYR A 27 6.96 8.48 -17.59
CA TYR A 27 7.16 7.24 -16.86
C TYR A 27 6.38 7.30 -15.54
N PRO A 28 5.05 7.11 -15.58
CA PRO A 28 4.25 7.21 -14.37
C PRO A 28 4.56 6.08 -13.41
N VAL A 29 5.15 6.43 -12.26
CA VAL A 29 5.45 5.50 -11.19
C VAL A 29 4.75 5.99 -9.94
N VAL A 30 4.01 5.11 -9.26
CA VAL A 30 3.34 5.45 -8.01
C VAL A 30 4.39 5.66 -6.93
N PRO A 31 4.51 6.87 -6.35
CA PRO A 31 5.44 7.08 -5.25
C PRO A 31 5.11 6.18 -4.06
N GLY A 32 6.15 5.67 -3.40
CA GLY A 32 5.96 4.86 -2.19
C GLY A 32 5.14 5.57 -1.12
N SER A 33 5.30 6.90 -1.01
CA SER A 33 4.54 7.69 -0.05
C SER A 33 3.03 7.65 -0.32
N LEU A 34 2.60 7.54 -1.57
CA LEU A 34 1.18 7.41 -1.89
C LEU A 34 0.60 6.07 -1.46
N VAL A 35 1.40 5.01 -1.59
CA VAL A 35 0.98 3.67 -1.15
C VAL A 35 0.82 3.67 0.38
N ILE A 36 1.80 4.20 1.09
CA ILE A 36 1.74 4.30 2.55
C ILE A 36 0.55 5.16 2.98
N ASP A 37 0.34 6.29 2.32
CA ASP A 37 -0.79 7.18 2.60
C ASP A 37 -2.13 6.48 2.41
N ALA A 38 -2.26 5.65 1.37
CA ALA A 38 -3.48 4.88 1.14
C ALA A 38 -3.78 3.94 2.30
N PHE A 39 -2.76 3.26 2.82
CA PHE A 39 -2.93 2.43 4.01
C PHE A 39 -3.26 3.25 5.26
N LEU A 40 -2.63 4.41 5.42
CA LEU A 40 -2.89 5.28 6.57
C LEU A 40 -4.33 5.77 6.59
N LYS A 41 -4.91 6.08 5.44
CA LYS A 41 -6.28 6.57 5.34
C LYS A 41 -7.33 5.57 5.80
N ILE A 42 -7.05 4.28 5.65
CA ILE A 42 -7.99 3.24 6.06
C ILE A 42 -7.69 2.67 7.44
N SER A 43 -6.50 2.95 7.99
CA SER A 43 -6.06 2.36 9.27
C SER A 43 -6.50 3.17 10.49
N GLY A 44 -6.76 4.45 10.35
CA GLY A 44 -7.06 5.31 11.48
C GLY A 44 -5.80 5.76 12.21
N SER A 45 -5.77 5.62 13.54
CA SER A 45 -4.65 6.09 14.35
C SER A 45 -3.45 5.17 14.24
N VAL A 46 -2.35 5.68 13.69
CA VAL A 46 -1.11 4.94 13.54
C VAL A 46 -0.01 5.70 14.26
N LYS A 47 0.76 5.00 15.10
CA LYS A 47 1.87 5.57 15.86
C LYS A 47 3.18 5.53 15.10
N ARG A 48 3.39 4.51 14.26
CA ARG A 48 4.66 4.32 13.59
C ARG A 48 4.46 3.53 12.29
N ILE A 49 5.24 3.91 11.29
CA ILE A 49 5.33 3.20 10.01
C ILE A 49 6.65 2.43 10.02
N GLU A 50 6.60 1.12 9.80
CA GLU A 50 7.79 0.28 9.88
C GLU A 50 7.93 -0.64 8.67
N ASN A 51 9.14 -0.78 8.18
CA ASN A 51 9.54 -1.83 7.24
C ASN A 51 8.69 -1.93 5.96
N PHE A 52 8.28 -0.79 5.41
CA PHE A 52 7.63 -0.81 4.10
C PHE A 52 8.67 -1.10 3.03
N ARG A 53 8.50 -2.21 2.34
CA ARG A 53 9.41 -2.66 1.29
C ARG A 53 8.66 -2.77 -0.02
N PHE A 54 9.25 -2.19 -1.05
CA PHE A 54 8.70 -2.17 -2.41
C PHE A 54 9.56 -3.06 -3.28
N ARG A 55 8.95 -4.09 -3.87
CA ARG A 55 9.70 -5.07 -4.68
C ARG A 55 10.09 -4.53 -6.04
N SER A 56 9.27 -3.63 -6.57
CA SER A 56 9.51 -3.05 -7.89
C SER A 56 8.81 -1.72 -7.98
N PHE A 57 9.03 -1.00 -9.07
CA PHE A 57 8.25 0.20 -9.34
C PHE A 57 6.80 -0.19 -9.59
N LEU A 58 5.89 0.60 -9.02
CA LEU A 58 4.45 0.40 -9.18
C LEU A 58 3.93 1.35 -10.25
N PHE A 59 3.30 0.79 -11.28
CA PHE A 59 2.63 1.60 -12.29
C PHE A 59 1.22 1.91 -11.81
N PRO A 60 0.62 3.06 -12.21
CA PRO A 60 -0.76 3.37 -11.86
C PRO A 60 -1.72 2.26 -12.27
N GLY A 61 -2.80 2.12 -11.53
CA GLY A 61 -3.80 1.09 -11.78
C GLY A 61 -4.40 0.59 -10.48
N VAL A 62 -5.05 -0.55 -10.57
CA VAL A 62 -5.73 -1.16 -9.44
C VAL A 62 -4.85 -2.24 -8.81
N TYR A 63 -4.70 -2.16 -7.49
CA TYR A 63 -3.97 -3.16 -6.69
C TYR A 63 -4.88 -3.63 -5.57
N GLN A 64 -4.75 -4.89 -5.22
CA GLN A 64 -5.46 -5.45 -4.08
C GLN A 64 -4.62 -5.27 -2.82
N TYR A 65 -5.29 -5.04 -1.70
CA TYR A 65 -4.60 -4.92 -0.42
C TYR A 65 -5.19 -5.87 0.60
N ARG A 66 -4.38 -6.23 1.58
CA ARG A 66 -4.77 -7.05 2.71
C ARG A 66 -4.11 -6.51 3.96
N ILE A 67 -4.88 -6.39 5.04
CA ILE A 67 -4.38 -6.00 6.34
C ILE A 67 -4.66 -7.13 7.32
N VAL A 68 -3.60 -7.56 8.01
CA VAL A 68 -3.68 -8.58 9.05
C VAL A 68 -3.38 -7.91 10.37
N CYS A 69 -4.29 -8.05 11.34
CA CYS A 69 -4.13 -7.47 12.66
C CYS A 69 -3.37 -8.42 13.56
N LEU A 70 -2.19 -8.00 14.03
CA LEU A 70 -1.31 -8.80 14.86
C LEU A 70 -1.01 -8.06 16.17
N GLY A 71 -2.02 -8.03 17.06
CA GLY A 71 -1.87 -7.36 18.35
C GLY A 71 -1.74 -5.85 18.19
N ASP A 72 -0.55 -5.31 18.48
CA ASP A 72 -0.30 -3.88 18.46
C ASP A 72 0.21 -3.34 17.12
N TYR A 73 0.19 -4.18 16.08
CA TYR A 73 0.55 -3.73 14.75
C TYR A 73 -0.30 -4.40 13.68
N TRP A 74 -0.34 -3.77 12.52
CA TRP A 74 -1.03 -4.29 11.34
C TRP A 74 0.01 -4.60 10.27
N GLU A 75 -0.07 -5.80 9.71
CA GLU A 75 0.74 -6.17 8.57
C GLU A 75 -0.03 -5.84 7.30
N CYS A 76 0.56 -4.96 6.48
CA CYS A 76 -0.04 -4.46 5.26
C CYS A 76 0.62 -5.08 4.05
N THR A 77 -0.18 -5.57 3.11
CA THR A 77 0.30 -6.17 1.87
C THR A 77 -0.45 -5.58 0.70
N LEU A 78 0.30 -5.19 -0.33
CA LEU A 78 -0.26 -4.77 -1.62
C LEU A 78 0.16 -5.79 -2.66
N PHE A 79 -0.78 -6.26 -3.46
CA PHE A 79 -0.47 -7.29 -4.44
C PHE A 79 -1.28 -7.12 -5.73
N ARG A 80 -0.78 -7.73 -6.79
CA ARG A 80 -1.42 -7.72 -8.10
C ARG A 80 -1.11 -9.04 -8.79
N ASN A 81 -2.15 -9.70 -9.33
CA ASN A 81 -2.02 -11.00 -9.99
C ASN A 81 -1.28 -12.01 -9.08
N GLU A 82 -1.67 -12.07 -7.82
CA GLU A 82 -1.11 -12.96 -6.80
C GLU A 82 0.37 -12.69 -6.47
N GLN A 83 0.93 -11.61 -6.99
CA GLN A 83 2.30 -11.21 -6.70
C GLN A 83 2.33 -10.08 -5.70
N ILE A 84 3.09 -10.27 -4.62
CA ILE A 84 3.25 -9.25 -3.58
C ILE A 84 4.14 -8.13 -4.13
N MET A 85 3.62 -6.91 -4.11
CA MET A 85 4.33 -5.73 -4.60
C MET A 85 4.91 -4.91 -3.45
N VAL A 86 4.17 -4.81 -2.34
CA VAL A 86 4.58 -4.03 -1.17
C VAL A 86 4.19 -4.79 0.09
N ARG A 87 5.05 -4.72 1.09
CA ARG A 87 4.78 -5.27 2.42
C ARG A 87 5.34 -4.32 3.47
N GLY A 88 4.56 -4.07 4.52
CA GLY A 88 5.00 -3.20 5.59
C GLY A 88 4.14 -3.37 6.84
N LYS A 89 4.50 -2.61 7.88
CA LYS A 89 3.82 -2.67 9.17
C LYS A 89 3.40 -1.29 9.63
N LEU A 90 2.24 -1.23 10.26
CA LEU A 90 1.74 -0.03 10.91
C LEU A 90 1.52 -0.33 12.39
N ARG A 91 2.21 0.40 13.25
CA ARG A 91 2.02 0.30 14.71
C ARG A 91 0.82 1.13 15.13
N THR A 92 -0.04 0.53 15.90
CA THR A 92 -1.26 1.19 16.40
C THR A 92 -1.21 1.54 17.89
#